data_7c5f8db67da3fa4b245916a2999101dc
#
_entry.id   7c5f8db67da3fa4b245916a2999101dc
#
_cell.length_a   1.000
_cell.length_b   1.000
_cell.length_c   1.000
_cell.angle_alpha   90.00
_cell.angle_beta   90.00
_cell.angle_gamma   90.00
#
_symmetry.space_group_name_H-M   'P 1'
#
loop_
_entity.id
_entity.type
_entity.pdbx_description
1 polymer ?
#
loop_
_entity_poly.entity_id
_entity_poly.type
_entity_poly.pdbx_seq_one_letter_code
_entity_poly.pdbx_strand_id
1 'polypeptide(L)'
;MTLQQLRYFREIARQDLNISKAAAALHITQPGLSRQLRLLEEELGVELFVRNRTRLVRLSDAGSEIVAMAERTLESAQSIKAVSREHSAQREGSLTIATTHTQARYALPGVLRKFVDRYPAVQLSLRQGTPSEVSYLVATGNADLSIATAPVEPDPALVMLPCHKLQRVVLTPTGHPLLKVKRLTLEKLAAYPLITYDYAFIGRSKTLGAFEAKGIRPHIALNAIDADVIKTYVEFGLGIAIVPDMAYDRARDRHLRAIDASHLFEPNTIHIGIRRNHYLRGYMFAFIEMFAPHLKRATVEHAITRMATRSAKVGDAMGAMPGATYRPQ
;
A
#
# COMPACT_ATOMS: atom_id res chain seq x y z
N MET A 1 -28.16 -13.55 -13.17
CA MET A 1 -27.00 -13.17 -12.31
C MET A 1 -27.35 -11.94 -11.49
N THR A 2 -27.12 -11.98 -10.19
CA THR A 2 -27.40 -10.87 -9.26
C THR A 2 -26.13 -10.41 -8.56
N LEU A 3 -26.10 -9.15 -8.09
CA LEU A 3 -24.97 -8.64 -7.29
C LEU A 3 -24.75 -9.45 -5.99
N GLN A 4 -25.83 -10.05 -5.48
CA GLN A 4 -25.75 -10.90 -4.29
C GLN A 4 -25.02 -12.21 -4.59
N GLN A 5 -25.30 -12.85 -5.73
CA GLN A 5 -24.59 -14.06 -6.17
C GLN A 5 -23.12 -13.79 -6.43
N LEU A 6 -22.75 -12.65 -7.07
CA LEU A 6 -21.37 -12.23 -7.25
C LEU A 6 -20.66 -12.00 -5.90
N ARG A 7 -21.36 -11.41 -4.91
CA ARG A 7 -20.81 -11.25 -3.54
C ARG A 7 -20.54 -12.59 -2.89
N TYR A 8 -21.42 -13.55 -3.04
CA TYR A 8 -21.28 -14.89 -2.49
C TYR A 8 -20.09 -15.63 -3.12
N PHE A 9 -19.97 -15.59 -4.43
CA PHE A 9 -18.87 -16.18 -5.17
C PHE A 9 -17.51 -15.58 -4.72
N ARG A 10 -17.42 -14.25 -4.67
CA ARG A 10 -16.20 -13.55 -4.20
C ARG A 10 -15.85 -13.94 -2.76
N GLU A 11 -16.84 -14.01 -1.86
CA GLU A 11 -16.57 -14.34 -0.45
C GLU A 11 -16.05 -15.77 -0.30
N ILE A 12 -16.57 -16.73 -1.05
CA ILE A 12 -16.04 -18.10 -1.05
C ILE A 12 -14.57 -18.11 -1.49
N ALA A 13 -14.24 -17.37 -2.55
CA ALA A 13 -12.86 -17.27 -3.04
C ALA A 13 -11.92 -16.65 -1.97
N ARG A 14 -12.38 -15.65 -1.21
CA ARG A 14 -11.62 -14.97 -0.14
C ARG A 14 -11.45 -15.79 1.14
N GLN A 15 -12.33 -16.73 1.40
CA GLN A 15 -12.31 -17.60 2.58
C GLN A 15 -11.62 -18.95 2.29
N ASP A 16 -10.57 -18.93 1.47
CA ASP A 16 -9.79 -20.10 1.10
C ASP A 16 -10.67 -21.27 0.60
N LEU A 17 -11.69 -20.96 -0.19
CA LEU A 17 -12.67 -21.90 -0.74
C LEU A 17 -13.51 -22.64 0.32
N ASN A 18 -13.55 -22.13 1.53
CA ASN A 18 -14.32 -22.70 2.63
C ASN A 18 -15.74 -22.11 2.66
N ILE A 19 -16.70 -22.89 2.12
CA ILE A 19 -18.10 -22.47 2.03
C ILE A 19 -18.71 -22.18 3.40
N SER A 20 -18.35 -22.95 4.44
CA SER A 20 -18.89 -22.76 5.79
C SER A 20 -18.37 -21.46 6.43
N LYS A 21 -17.08 -21.13 6.27
CA LYS A 21 -16.52 -19.85 6.70
C LYS A 21 -17.14 -18.67 5.93
N ALA A 22 -17.30 -18.81 4.61
CA ALA A 22 -17.94 -17.79 3.79
C ALA A 22 -19.42 -17.58 4.20
N ALA A 23 -20.16 -18.64 4.46
CA ALA A 23 -21.56 -18.55 4.93
C ALA A 23 -21.66 -17.84 6.29
N ALA A 24 -20.77 -18.15 7.23
CA ALA A 24 -20.70 -17.47 8.52
C ALA A 24 -20.37 -15.98 8.35
N ALA A 25 -19.37 -15.63 7.52
CA ALA A 25 -19.01 -14.25 7.23
C ALA A 25 -20.14 -13.43 6.55
N LEU A 26 -21.01 -14.11 5.80
CA LEU A 26 -22.15 -13.52 5.10
C LEU A 26 -23.46 -13.57 5.94
N HIS A 27 -23.42 -14.15 7.14
CA HIS A 27 -24.58 -14.35 8.02
C HIS A 27 -25.75 -15.12 7.35
N ILE A 28 -25.40 -16.16 6.59
CA ILE A 28 -26.37 -17.03 5.90
C ILE A 28 -26.05 -18.51 6.17
N THR A 29 -26.99 -19.40 5.79
CA THR A 29 -26.77 -20.84 5.93
C THR A 29 -25.87 -21.39 4.81
N GLN A 30 -25.03 -22.38 5.13
CA GLN A 30 -24.16 -23.02 4.14
C GLN A 30 -24.95 -23.67 2.97
N PRO A 31 -26.09 -24.37 3.20
CA PRO A 31 -26.92 -24.87 2.08
C PRO A 31 -27.45 -23.75 1.17
N GLY A 32 -27.85 -22.61 1.77
CA GLY A 32 -28.30 -21.44 1.02
C GLY A 32 -27.21 -20.88 0.13
N LEU A 33 -25.99 -20.72 0.67
CA LEU A 33 -24.84 -20.24 -0.09
C LEU A 33 -24.50 -21.19 -1.25
N SER A 34 -24.45 -22.52 -0.98
CA SER A 34 -24.17 -23.53 -2.00
C SER A 34 -25.20 -23.56 -3.13
N ARG A 35 -26.49 -23.37 -2.79
CA ARG A 35 -27.56 -23.27 -3.78
C ARG A 35 -27.39 -22.04 -4.68
N GLN A 36 -27.09 -20.88 -4.10
CA GLN A 36 -26.90 -19.66 -4.87
C GLN A 36 -25.67 -19.72 -5.78
N LEU A 37 -24.59 -20.36 -5.32
CA LEU A 37 -23.43 -20.61 -6.15
C LEU A 37 -23.79 -21.50 -7.37
N ARG A 38 -24.53 -22.59 -7.14
CA ARG A 38 -24.95 -23.49 -8.23
C ARG A 38 -25.81 -22.77 -9.25
N LEU A 39 -26.80 -21.96 -8.79
CA LEU A 39 -27.62 -21.16 -9.69
C LEU A 39 -26.81 -20.16 -10.51
N LEU A 40 -25.73 -19.61 -9.95
CA LEU A 40 -24.82 -18.74 -10.68
C LEU A 40 -24.03 -19.53 -11.76
N GLU A 41 -23.51 -20.70 -11.42
CA GLU A 41 -22.78 -21.58 -12.35
C GLU A 41 -23.72 -22.06 -13.48
N GLU A 42 -24.95 -22.43 -13.17
CA GLU A 42 -25.98 -22.82 -14.15
C GLU A 42 -26.31 -21.67 -15.12
N GLU A 43 -26.48 -20.45 -14.62
CA GLU A 43 -26.76 -19.27 -15.45
C GLU A 43 -25.59 -18.87 -16.35
N LEU A 44 -24.35 -19.01 -15.85
CA LEU A 44 -23.13 -18.70 -16.61
C LEU A 44 -22.73 -19.82 -17.56
N GLY A 45 -23.28 -21.03 -17.39
CA GLY A 45 -22.95 -22.21 -18.17
C GLY A 45 -21.55 -22.73 -17.96
N VAL A 46 -20.87 -22.33 -16.86
CA VAL A 46 -19.50 -22.75 -16.51
C VAL A 46 -19.39 -23.04 -15.02
N GLU A 47 -18.53 -23.99 -14.66
CA GLU A 47 -18.16 -24.20 -13.28
C GLU A 47 -17.13 -23.15 -12.84
N LEU A 48 -17.40 -22.49 -11.70
CA LEU A 48 -16.51 -21.44 -11.14
C LEU A 48 -15.42 -22.04 -10.26
N PHE A 49 -15.66 -23.24 -9.71
CA PHE A 49 -14.72 -23.96 -8.85
C PHE A 49 -14.50 -25.38 -9.34
N VAL A 50 -13.25 -25.83 -9.26
CA VAL A 50 -12.93 -27.25 -9.39
C VAL A 50 -13.29 -27.95 -8.09
N ARG A 51 -14.02 -29.07 -8.18
CA ARG A 51 -14.51 -29.84 -7.03
C ARG A 51 -13.80 -31.20 -6.96
N ASN A 52 -13.49 -31.63 -5.74
CA ASN A 52 -13.19 -33.02 -5.45
C ASN A 52 -14.32 -33.54 -4.54
N ARG A 53 -15.24 -34.32 -5.13
CA ARG A 53 -16.52 -34.73 -4.51
C ARG A 53 -17.33 -33.49 -4.09
N THR A 54 -17.45 -33.25 -2.78
CA THR A 54 -18.20 -32.13 -2.23
C THR A 54 -17.34 -30.92 -1.85
N ARG A 55 -16.00 -31.04 -1.92
CA ARG A 55 -15.06 -29.99 -1.48
C ARG A 55 -14.57 -29.17 -2.66
N LEU A 56 -14.56 -27.85 -2.50
CA LEU A 56 -13.90 -26.94 -3.44
C LEU A 56 -12.39 -27.04 -3.26
N VAL A 57 -11.66 -27.18 -4.38
CA VAL A 57 -10.20 -27.38 -4.37
C VAL A 57 -9.46 -26.15 -4.87
N ARG A 58 -9.94 -25.55 -5.96
CA ARG A 58 -9.39 -24.33 -6.56
C ARG A 58 -10.46 -23.64 -7.39
N LEU A 59 -10.22 -22.39 -7.76
CA LEU A 59 -10.96 -21.77 -8.84
C LEU A 59 -10.71 -22.52 -10.15
N SER A 60 -11.72 -22.61 -11.00
CA SER A 60 -11.53 -23.01 -12.39
C SER A 60 -10.83 -21.89 -13.16
N ASP A 61 -10.38 -22.15 -14.38
CA ASP A 61 -9.78 -21.11 -15.21
C ASP A 61 -10.81 -20.00 -15.50
N ALA A 62 -12.05 -20.35 -15.86
CA ALA A 62 -13.17 -19.41 -15.96
C ALA A 62 -13.47 -18.71 -14.63
N GLY A 63 -13.46 -19.44 -13.49
CA GLY A 63 -13.66 -18.88 -12.17
C GLY A 63 -12.61 -17.82 -11.80
N SER A 64 -11.35 -18.03 -12.18
CA SER A 64 -10.27 -17.08 -11.94
C SER A 64 -10.45 -15.76 -12.72
N GLU A 65 -10.94 -15.82 -13.94
CA GLU A 65 -11.27 -14.63 -14.72
C GLU A 65 -12.53 -13.95 -14.20
N ILE A 66 -13.59 -14.74 -13.92
CA ILE A 66 -14.89 -14.21 -13.49
C ILE A 66 -14.80 -13.60 -12.09
N VAL A 67 -13.96 -14.10 -11.16
CA VAL A 67 -13.84 -13.51 -9.83
C VAL A 67 -13.30 -12.07 -9.90
N ALA A 68 -12.34 -11.83 -10.78
CA ALA A 68 -11.80 -10.48 -11.00
C ALA A 68 -12.85 -9.54 -11.63
N MET A 69 -13.72 -10.06 -12.53
CA MET A 69 -14.83 -9.30 -13.10
C MET A 69 -15.93 -9.05 -12.06
N ALA A 70 -16.24 -10.03 -11.23
CA ALA A 70 -17.22 -9.91 -10.15
C ALA A 70 -16.78 -8.84 -9.11
N GLU A 71 -15.49 -8.80 -8.78
CA GLU A 71 -14.95 -7.76 -7.90
C GLU A 71 -15.17 -6.37 -8.49
N ARG A 72 -14.79 -6.15 -9.75
CA ARG A 72 -15.01 -4.85 -10.44
C ARG A 72 -16.48 -4.45 -10.50
N THR A 73 -17.38 -5.40 -10.76
CA THR A 73 -18.81 -5.15 -10.81
C THR A 73 -19.38 -4.74 -9.45
N LEU A 74 -18.96 -5.43 -8.38
CA LEU A 74 -19.37 -5.11 -7.02
C LEU A 74 -18.83 -3.73 -6.57
N GLU A 75 -17.63 -3.37 -6.99
CA GLU A 75 -17.04 -2.05 -6.76
C GLU A 75 -17.81 -0.95 -7.49
N SER A 76 -18.15 -1.18 -8.76
CA SER A 76 -18.97 -0.24 -9.53
C SER A 76 -20.35 -0.03 -8.89
N ALA A 77 -20.97 -1.10 -8.41
CA ALA A 77 -22.24 -1.01 -7.69
C ALA A 77 -22.11 -0.23 -6.36
N GLN A 78 -21.00 -0.38 -5.64
CA GLN A 78 -20.71 0.43 -4.45
C GLN A 78 -20.48 1.91 -4.82
N SER A 79 -19.79 2.17 -5.93
CA SER A 79 -19.54 3.52 -6.44
C SER A 79 -20.84 4.24 -6.78
N ILE A 80 -21.80 3.56 -7.41
CA ILE A 80 -23.15 4.12 -7.68
C ILE A 80 -23.83 4.58 -6.38
N LYS A 81 -23.80 3.74 -5.33
CA LYS A 81 -24.35 4.10 -4.02
C LYS A 81 -23.58 5.27 -3.38
N ALA A 82 -22.27 5.36 -3.59
CA ALA A 82 -21.44 6.44 -3.07
C ALA A 82 -21.79 7.78 -3.75
N VAL A 83 -21.96 7.80 -5.08
CA VAL A 83 -22.41 8.97 -5.84
C VAL A 83 -23.78 9.44 -5.35
N SER A 84 -24.74 8.53 -5.19
CA SER A 84 -26.07 8.86 -4.67
C SER A 84 -26.02 9.53 -3.30
N ARG A 85 -25.15 9.05 -2.39
CA ARG A 85 -24.97 9.64 -1.06
C ARG A 85 -24.31 11.02 -1.12
N GLU A 86 -23.37 11.24 -2.03
CA GLU A 86 -22.71 12.53 -2.22
C GLU A 86 -23.72 13.61 -2.69
N HIS A 87 -24.63 13.25 -3.59
CA HIS A 87 -25.70 14.14 -4.04
C HIS A 87 -26.77 14.41 -2.97
N SER A 88 -26.94 13.53 -2.00
CA SER A 88 -27.88 13.73 -0.88
C SER A 88 -27.35 14.61 0.25
N ALA A 89 -26.27 15.37 0.02
CA ALA A 89 -25.62 16.29 0.97
C ALA A 89 -25.13 15.67 2.30
N GLN A 90 -25.04 14.34 2.38
CA GLN A 90 -24.49 13.67 3.56
C GLN A 90 -22.95 13.70 3.51
N ARG A 91 -22.35 14.60 4.29
CA ARG A 91 -20.90 14.67 4.56
C ARG A 91 -20.42 13.54 5.47
N GLU A 92 -21.19 12.48 5.58
CA GLU A 92 -20.93 11.32 6.39
C GLU A 92 -20.23 10.24 5.58
N GLY A 93 -19.32 9.49 6.21
CA GLY A 93 -18.63 8.39 5.56
C GLY A 93 -17.49 7.84 6.39
N SER A 94 -16.68 7.03 5.77
CA SER A 94 -15.44 6.52 6.38
C SER A 94 -14.27 6.74 5.43
N LEU A 95 -13.10 7.00 5.99
CA LEU A 95 -11.83 7.07 5.29
C LEU A 95 -10.83 6.17 6.02
N THR A 96 -10.48 5.05 5.40
CA THR A 96 -9.46 4.14 5.90
C THR A 96 -8.15 4.38 5.15
N ILE A 97 -7.12 4.80 5.87
CA ILE A 97 -5.79 5.07 5.33
C ILE A 97 -4.85 3.97 5.80
N ALA A 98 -4.25 3.24 4.84
CA ALA A 98 -3.17 2.31 5.10
C ALA A 98 -1.83 3.05 4.98
N THR A 99 -0.94 2.93 5.97
CA THR A 99 0.28 3.72 5.99
C THR A 99 1.40 3.04 6.78
N THR A 100 2.64 3.47 6.56
CA THR A 100 3.76 3.02 7.40
C THR A 100 3.77 3.77 8.73
N HIS A 101 4.39 3.17 9.75
CA HIS A 101 4.50 3.77 11.08
C HIS A 101 5.05 5.20 11.03
N THR A 102 6.12 5.41 10.28
CA THR A 102 6.77 6.73 10.15
C THR A 102 5.80 7.80 9.62
N GLN A 103 4.99 7.47 8.60
CA GLN A 103 4.01 8.41 8.06
C GLN A 103 2.85 8.67 9.05
N ALA A 104 2.35 7.61 9.69
CA ALA A 104 1.30 7.73 10.71
C ALA A 104 1.72 8.63 11.87
N ARG A 105 2.97 8.52 12.29
CA ARG A 105 3.52 9.23 13.45
C ARG A 105 3.91 10.67 13.17
N TYR A 106 4.53 10.93 12.02
CA TYR A 106 5.22 12.22 11.77
C TYR A 106 4.57 13.09 10.69
N ALA A 107 3.99 12.50 9.63
CA ALA A 107 3.39 13.25 8.53
C ALA A 107 1.89 13.50 8.70
N LEU A 108 1.16 12.49 9.15
CA LEU A 108 -0.30 12.54 9.16
C LEU A 108 -0.95 13.37 10.26
N PRO A 109 -0.41 13.54 11.49
CA PRO A 109 -1.16 14.15 12.59
C PRO A 109 -1.68 15.54 12.27
N GLY A 110 -0.84 16.41 11.68
CA GLY A 110 -1.24 17.78 11.32
C GLY A 110 -2.27 17.82 10.19
N VAL A 111 -2.21 16.88 9.25
CA VAL A 111 -3.18 16.77 8.14
C VAL A 111 -4.50 16.24 8.64
N LEU A 112 -4.49 15.18 9.47
CA LEU A 112 -5.68 14.59 10.04
C LEU A 112 -6.43 15.55 10.94
N ARG A 113 -5.72 16.38 11.73
CA ARG A 113 -6.36 17.43 12.53
C ARG A 113 -7.19 18.38 11.66
N LYS A 114 -6.59 18.92 10.60
CA LYS A 114 -7.27 19.80 9.65
C LYS A 114 -8.44 19.11 8.94
N PHE A 115 -8.26 17.82 8.64
CA PHE A 115 -9.29 17.02 8.00
C PHE A 115 -10.50 16.81 8.90
N VAL A 116 -10.30 16.42 10.17
CA VAL A 116 -11.38 16.22 11.15
C VAL A 116 -12.14 17.53 11.40
N ASP A 117 -11.44 18.64 11.51
CA ASP A 117 -12.07 19.95 11.69
C ASP A 117 -13.00 20.31 10.51
N ARG A 118 -12.65 19.90 9.28
CA ARG A 118 -13.44 20.16 8.07
C ARG A 118 -14.53 19.11 7.79
N TYR A 119 -14.30 17.87 8.19
CA TYR A 119 -15.18 16.73 7.93
C TYR A 119 -15.46 15.93 9.23
N PRO A 120 -16.13 16.54 10.22
CA PRO A 120 -16.30 15.93 11.54
C PRO A 120 -17.18 14.67 11.55
N ALA A 121 -18.01 14.49 10.53
CA ALA A 121 -18.87 13.30 10.38
C ALA A 121 -18.23 12.17 9.55
N VAL A 122 -16.95 12.32 9.13
CA VAL A 122 -16.21 11.25 8.45
C VAL A 122 -15.42 10.45 9.48
N GLN A 123 -15.74 9.17 9.60
CA GLN A 123 -15.01 8.25 10.48
C GLN A 123 -13.64 7.93 9.89
N LEU A 124 -12.57 8.22 10.64
CA LEU A 124 -11.20 7.92 10.24
C LEU A 124 -10.73 6.58 10.81
N SER A 125 -10.01 5.81 10.00
CA SER A 125 -9.30 4.61 10.41
C SER A 125 -7.89 4.61 9.85
N LEU A 126 -6.89 4.31 10.69
CA LEU A 126 -5.50 4.11 10.28
C LEU A 126 -5.14 2.64 10.41
N ARG A 127 -4.62 2.06 9.33
CA ARG A 127 -4.04 0.72 9.31
C ARG A 127 -2.56 0.84 9.03
N GLN A 128 -1.74 0.23 9.87
CA GLN A 128 -0.28 0.31 9.75
C GLN A 128 0.29 -1.01 9.25
N GLY A 129 1.38 -0.91 8.48
CA GLY A 129 2.11 -2.06 7.96
C GLY A 129 3.34 -1.64 7.16
N THR A 130 3.99 -2.61 6.57
CA THR A 130 5.07 -2.42 5.59
C THR A 130 4.52 -1.83 4.29
N PRO A 131 5.36 -1.25 3.40
CA PRO A 131 4.90 -0.74 2.11
C PRO A 131 4.12 -1.74 1.28
N SER A 132 4.50 -3.02 1.28
CA SER A 132 3.79 -4.08 0.56
C SER A 132 2.42 -4.40 1.19
N GLU A 133 2.36 -4.50 2.53
CA GLU A 133 1.10 -4.75 3.25
C GLU A 133 0.10 -3.61 3.06
N VAL A 134 0.54 -2.33 3.14
CA VAL A 134 -0.37 -1.19 2.94
C VAL A 134 -0.85 -1.10 1.49
N SER A 135 -0.02 -1.47 0.52
CA SER A 135 -0.43 -1.58 -0.89
C SER A 135 -1.46 -2.69 -1.07
N TYR A 136 -1.25 -3.86 -0.49
CA TYR A 136 -2.18 -4.97 -0.49
C TYR A 136 -3.55 -4.61 0.12
N LEU A 137 -3.57 -3.88 1.26
CA LEU A 137 -4.81 -3.43 1.89
C LEU A 137 -5.65 -2.55 0.95
N VAL A 138 -5.00 -1.68 0.16
CA VAL A 138 -5.72 -0.86 -0.82
C VAL A 138 -6.13 -1.68 -2.04
N ALA A 139 -5.27 -2.52 -2.58
CA ALA A 139 -5.58 -3.37 -3.72
C ALA A 139 -6.79 -4.29 -3.47
N THR A 140 -6.90 -4.81 -2.24
CA THR A 140 -8.02 -5.69 -1.81
C THR A 140 -9.25 -4.94 -1.29
N GLY A 141 -9.23 -3.60 -1.25
CA GLY A 141 -10.36 -2.77 -0.79
C GLY A 141 -10.54 -2.75 0.73
N ASN A 142 -9.54 -3.18 1.50
CA ASN A 142 -9.53 -3.10 2.96
C ASN A 142 -9.05 -1.73 3.49
N ALA A 143 -8.56 -0.87 2.58
CA ALA A 143 -8.29 0.54 2.81
C ALA A 143 -8.62 1.34 1.54
N ASP A 144 -8.92 2.63 1.70
CA ASP A 144 -9.26 3.54 0.60
C ASP A 144 -8.00 4.12 -0.08
N LEU A 145 -7.02 4.48 0.72
CA LEU A 145 -5.76 5.10 0.29
C LEU A 145 -4.57 4.44 0.99
N SER A 146 -3.44 4.34 0.30
CA SER A 146 -2.15 4.06 0.96
C SER A 146 -1.26 5.29 0.96
N ILE A 147 -0.44 5.44 2.03
CA ILE A 147 0.60 6.48 2.14
C ILE A 147 1.89 5.81 2.60
N ALA A 148 2.79 5.61 1.66
CA ALA A 148 4.07 4.92 1.89
C ALA A 148 5.09 5.26 0.80
N THR A 149 6.33 4.81 0.97
CA THR A 149 7.23 4.63 -0.19
C THR A 149 6.64 3.59 -1.13
N ALA A 150 7.00 3.64 -2.41
CA ALA A 150 6.60 2.58 -3.32
C ALA A 150 7.02 1.20 -2.77
N PRO A 151 6.21 0.15 -2.91
CA PRO A 151 6.63 -1.21 -2.60
C PRO A 151 7.73 -1.65 -3.56
N VAL A 152 8.48 -2.70 -3.19
CA VAL A 152 9.52 -3.28 -4.04
C VAL A 152 8.91 -3.77 -5.35
N GLU A 153 7.76 -4.42 -5.26
CA GLU A 153 6.96 -4.86 -6.39
C GLU A 153 5.64 -4.06 -6.44
N PRO A 154 5.49 -3.15 -7.41
CA PRO A 154 4.28 -2.36 -7.57
C PRO A 154 3.09 -3.22 -7.97
N ASP A 155 1.97 -3.08 -7.27
CA ASP A 155 0.71 -3.74 -7.64
C ASP A 155 0.06 -3.02 -8.84
N PRO A 156 -0.19 -3.72 -9.96
CA PRO A 156 -0.81 -3.12 -11.15
C PRO A 156 -2.25 -2.62 -10.91
N ALA A 157 -2.91 -3.10 -9.86
CA ALA A 157 -4.24 -2.63 -9.46
C ALA A 157 -4.20 -1.22 -8.86
N LEU A 158 -3.02 -0.69 -8.53
CA LEU A 158 -2.87 0.62 -7.91
C LEU A 158 -2.34 1.69 -8.88
N VAL A 159 -2.74 2.92 -8.63
CA VAL A 159 -2.12 4.13 -9.16
C VAL A 159 -1.32 4.77 -8.04
N MET A 160 -0.02 4.96 -8.25
CA MET A 160 0.89 5.54 -7.27
C MET A 160 1.18 7.00 -7.62
N LEU A 161 0.69 7.93 -6.80
CA LEU A 161 0.84 9.37 -7.00
C LEU A 161 1.98 9.88 -6.12
N PRO A 162 3.06 10.47 -6.69
CA PRO A 162 4.17 10.98 -5.91
C PRO A 162 3.75 12.22 -5.10
N CYS A 163 4.10 12.26 -3.81
CA CYS A 163 3.73 13.34 -2.89
C CYS A 163 4.93 14.22 -2.54
N HIS A 164 5.86 13.69 -1.77
CA HIS A 164 7.04 14.41 -1.32
C HIS A 164 8.25 13.49 -1.16
N LYS A 165 9.44 14.08 -1.14
CA LYS A 165 10.69 13.36 -0.95
C LYS A 165 11.12 13.44 0.50
N LEU A 166 11.62 12.32 1.03
CA LEU A 166 12.21 12.22 2.37
C LEU A 166 13.73 12.21 2.23
N GLN A 167 14.37 13.14 2.88
CA GLN A 167 15.83 13.16 3.02
C GLN A 167 16.29 12.20 4.13
N ARG A 168 17.58 11.96 4.20
CA ARG A 168 18.18 11.09 5.21
C ARG A 168 19.01 11.90 6.19
N VAL A 169 18.87 11.53 7.46
CA VAL A 169 19.74 11.99 8.54
C VAL A 169 20.36 10.80 9.25
N VAL A 170 21.55 11.01 9.80
CA VAL A 170 22.21 10.08 10.72
C VAL A 170 21.84 10.49 12.14
N LEU A 171 21.21 9.57 12.89
CA LEU A 171 20.95 9.76 14.30
C LEU A 171 22.09 9.18 15.14
N THR A 172 22.53 9.94 16.13
CA THR A 172 23.55 9.55 17.09
C THR A 172 23.13 9.97 18.49
N PRO A 173 23.65 9.34 19.56
CA PRO A 173 23.54 9.90 20.90
C PRO A 173 24.20 11.28 20.98
N THR A 174 23.81 12.06 21.98
CA THR A 174 24.50 13.33 22.32
C THR A 174 25.96 13.05 22.70
N GLY A 175 26.89 13.88 22.20
CA GLY A 175 28.31 13.71 22.44
C GLY A 175 29.04 12.71 21.53
N HIS A 176 28.36 12.07 20.59
CA HIS A 176 28.96 11.12 19.68
C HIS A 176 30.06 11.75 18.80
N PRO A 177 31.20 11.04 18.54
CA PRO A 177 32.31 11.59 17.76
C PRO A 177 31.95 12.10 16.38
N LEU A 178 30.96 11.50 15.69
CA LEU A 178 30.49 11.95 14.37
C LEU A 178 29.94 13.39 14.37
N LEU A 179 29.53 13.91 15.52
CA LEU A 179 29.05 15.31 15.64
C LEU A 179 30.15 16.35 15.42
N LYS A 180 31.43 15.94 15.57
CA LYS A 180 32.61 16.81 15.37
C LYS A 180 33.16 16.70 13.94
N VAL A 181 32.60 15.83 13.11
CA VAL A 181 33.06 15.59 11.75
C VAL A 181 32.55 16.67 10.81
N LYS A 182 33.43 17.36 10.10
CA LYS A 182 33.04 18.45 9.16
C LYS A 182 32.17 17.96 8.01
N ARG A 183 32.40 16.75 7.52
CA ARG A 183 31.62 16.12 6.44
C ARG A 183 31.53 14.63 6.66
N LEU A 184 30.30 14.11 6.67
CA LEU A 184 30.06 12.67 6.73
C LEU A 184 30.51 12.00 5.43
N THR A 185 31.02 10.78 5.54
CA THR A 185 31.26 9.86 4.43
C THR A 185 30.77 8.46 4.82
N LEU A 186 30.56 7.59 3.83
CA LEU A 186 30.09 6.22 4.09
C LEU A 186 31.12 5.41 4.92
N GLU A 187 32.41 5.64 4.69
CA GLU A 187 33.51 5.00 5.45
C GLU A 187 33.43 5.38 6.93
N LYS A 188 33.19 6.66 7.24
CA LYS A 188 33.06 7.14 8.63
C LYS A 188 31.81 6.56 9.31
N LEU A 189 30.72 6.39 8.58
CA LEU A 189 29.50 5.76 9.10
C LEU A 189 29.70 4.27 9.35
N ALA A 190 30.39 3.57 8.45
CA ALA A 190 30.68 2.14 8.55
C ALA A 190 31.62 1.78 9.71
N ALA A 191 32.33 2.76 10.28
CA ALA A 191 33.16 2.55 11.47
C ALA A 191 32.33 2.33 12.75
N TYR A 192 31.02 2.53 12.71
CA TYR A 192 30.10 2.33 13.83
C TYR A 192 29.04 1.29 13.50
N PRO A 193 28.53 0.56 14.52
CA PRO A 193 27.39 -0.32 14.32
C PRO A 193 26.17 0.46 13.83
N LEU A 194 25.49 -0.07 12.81
CA LEU A 194 24.28 0.54 12.25
C LEU A 194 23.03 -0.14 12.78
N ILE A 195 22.06 0.67 13.16
CA ILE A 195 20.67 0.27 13.39
C ILE A 195 19.89 0.72 12.17
N THR A 196 19.16 -0.19 11.52
CA THR A 196 18.49 0.09 10.25
C THR A 196 17.08 -0.49 10.20
N TYR A 197 16.33 -0.10 9.17
CA TYR A 197 15.02 -0.68 8.91
C TYR A 197 15.12 -2.14 8.45
N ASP A 198 14.03 -2.89 8.62
CA ASP A 198 13.89 -4.25 8.11
C ASP A 198 13.95 -4.31 6.57
N TYR A 199 14.19 -5.50 6.02
CA TYR A 199 14.32 -5.75 4.57
C TYR A 199 13.06 -5.38 3.76
N ALA A 200 11.88 -5.37 4.40
CA ALA A 200 10.62 -5.00 3.78
C ALA A 200 10.55 -3.53 3.32
N PHE A 201 11.53 -2.69 3.68
CA PHE A 201 11.54 -1.28 3.33
C PHE A 201 12.56 -0.96 2.23
N ILE A 202 12.09 -0.41 1.11
CA ILE A 202 12.94 0.05 -0.01
C ILE A 202 14.00 1.08 0.45
N GLY A 203 13.72 1.81 1.51
CA GLY A 203 14.67 2.74 2.11
C GLY A 203 15.92 2.08 2.65
N ARG A 204 15.83 0.84 3.16
CA ARG A 204 16.97 0.02 3.54
C ARG A 204 17.80 -0.36 2.33
N SER A 205 17.17 -0.88 1.27
CA SER A 205 17.88 -1.27 0.04
C SER A 205 18.68 -0.11 -0.54
N LYS A 206 18.09 1.09 -0.63
CA LYS A 206 18.78 2.30 -1.08
C LYS A 206 19.95 2.72 -0.16
N THR A 207 19.75 2.61 1.15
CA THR A 207 20.79 2.95 2.13
C THR A 207 21.96 1.99 2.06
N LEU A 208 21.72 0.67 2.08
CA LEU A 208 22.77 -0.33 2.00
C LEU A 208 23.40 -0.38 0.60
N GLY A 209 22.62 -0.19 -0.46
CA GLY A 209 23.13 -0.08 -1.82
C GLY A 209 24.15 1.03 -2.02
N ALA A 210 24.02 2.16 -1.28
CA ALA A 210 25.03 3.21 -1.30
C ALA A 210 26.40 2.74 -0.71
N PHE A 211 26.37 1.93 0.33
CA PHE A 211 27.58 1.31 0.88
C PHE A 211 28.16 0.24 -0.06
N GLU A 212 27.31 -0.62 -0.59
CA GLU A 212 27.68 -1.71 -1.52
C GLU A 212 28.33 -1.15 -2.79
N ALA A 213 27.79 -0.06 -3.34
CA ALA A 213 28.37 0.62 -4.52
C ALA A 213 29.80 1.11 -4.30
N LYS A 214 30.25 1.28 -3.05
CA LYS A 214 31.61 1.60 -2.67
C LYS A 214 32.41 0.42 -2.12
N GLY A 215 31.87 -0.78 -2.17
CA GLY A 215 32.50 -1.98 -1.62
C GLY A 215 32.57 -2.00 -0.09
N ILE A 216 31.77 -1.18 0.59
CA ILE A 216 31.75 -1.06 2.05
C ILE A 216 30.67 -1.99 2.61
N ARG A 217 30.98 -2.77 3.63
CA ARG A 217 30.02 -3.62 4.36
C ARG A 217 29.88 -3.13 5.79
N PRO A 218 28.84 -2.32 6.09
CA PRO A 218 28.63 -1.84 7.44
C PRO A 218 28.19 -2.99 8.37
N HIS A 219 28.59 -2.94 9.63
CA HIS A 219 28.11 -3.85 10.66
C HIS A 219 26.68 -3.45 11.06
N ILE A 220 25.69 -4.31 10.83
CA ILE A 220 24.30 -4.10 11.23
C ILE A 220 24.12 -4.71 12.62
N ALA A 221 23.92 -3.85 13.63
CA ALA A 221 23.69 -4.27 15.01
C ALA A 221 22.23 -4.67 15.27
N LEU A 222 21.28 -3.99 14.62
CA LEU A 222 19.85 -4.23 14.83
C LEU A 222 19.04 -3.85 13.59
N ASN A 223 17.96 -4.60 13.34
CA ASN A 223 16.92 -4.26 12.40
C ASN A 223 15.60 -3.99 13.13
N ALA A 224 14.86 -2.95 12.74
CA ALA A 224 13.55 -2.65 13.29
C ALA A 224 12.59 -2.15 12.20
N ILE A 225 11.30 -2.26 12.46
CA ILE A 225 10.25 -1.87 11.49
C ILE A 225 9.87 -0.39 11.58
N ASP A 226 10.23 0.30 12.64
CA ASP A 226 9.85 1.70 12.86
C ASP A 226 10.98 2.58 13.44
N ALA A 227 10.84 3.89 13.23
CA ALA A 227 11.85 4.86 13.64
C ALA A 227 11.90 5.06 15.15
N ASP A 228 10.83 4.88 15.90
CA ASP A 228 10.82 5.11 17.36
C ASP A 228 11.61 4.00 18.08
N VAL A 229 11.45 2.74 17.65
CA VAL A 229 12.28 1.63 18.13
C VAL A 229 13.75 1.87 17.77
N ILE A 230 14.03 2.27 16.52
CA ILE A 230 15.39 2.61 16.10
C ILE A 230 15.99 3.70 17.00
N LYS A 231 15.27 4.79 17.24
CA LYS A 231 15.72 5.89 18.11
C LYS A 231 16.03 5.43 19.52
N THR A 232 15.17 4.60 20.10
CA THR A 232 15.37 4.04 21.43
C THR A 232 16.72 3.33 21.54
N TYR A 233 17.04 2.45 20.60
CA TYR A 233 18.31 1.71 20.65
C TYR A 233 19.54 2.56 20.30
N VAL A 234 19.37 3.64 19.53
CA VAL A 234 20.42 4.66 19.37
C VAL A 234 20.69 5.39 20.69
N GLU A 235 19.64 5.76 21.44
CA GLU A 235 19.78 6.39 22.76
C GLU A 235 20.51 5.48 23.75
N PHE A 236 20.26 4.17 23.71
CA PHE A 236 20.98 3.18 24.52
C PHE A 236 22.41 2.92 24.05
N GLY A 237 22.88 3.58 22.98
CA GLY A 237 24.25 3.45 22.50
C GLY A 237 24.56 2.18 21.72
N LEU A 238 23.56 1.46 21.23
CA LEU A 238 23.75 0.22 20.45
C LEU A 238 24.41 0.48 19.09
N GLY A 239 24.34 1.70 18.60
CA GLY A 239 24.89 2.14 17.33
C GLY A 239 24.35 3.48 16.88
N ILE A 240 24.57 3.80 15.62
CA ILE A 240 23.98 4.96 14.94
C ILE A 240 22.90 4.51 13.98
N ALA A 241 21.99 5.40 13.59
CA ALA A 241 20.93 5.03 12.64
C ALA A 241 20.81 5.99 11.45
N ILE A 242 20.37 5.49 10.31
CA ILE A 242 20.06 6.28 9.12
C ILE A 242 18.54 6.23 8.94
N VAL A 243 17.86 7.36 9.21
CA VAL A 243 16.42 7.47 9.20
C VAL A 243 15.95 8.65 8.33
N PRO A 244 14.64 8.73 7.95
CA PRO A 244 14.08 9.93 7.36
C PRO A 244 14.20 11.13 8.31
N ASP A 245 14.50 12.30 7.76
CA ASP A 245 14.65 13.56 8.49
C ASP A 245 13.43 13.90 9.37
N MET A 246 12.22 13.64 8.87
CA MET A 246 10.98 13.86 9.60
C MET A 246 10.85 13.02 10.89
N ALA A 247 11.61 11.94 11.02
CA ALA A 247 11.57 11.09 12.21
C ALA A 247 12.32 11.68 13.42
N TYR A 248 13.06 12.78 13.23
CA TYR A 248 13.78 13.47 14.28
C TYR A 248 13.11 14.80 14.65
N ASP A 249 12.83 14.96 15.93
CA ASP A 249 12.36 16.24 16.52
C ASP A 249 13.26 16.60 17.69
N ARG A 250 14.03 17.67 17.55
CA ARG A 250 14.99 18.13 18.56
C ARG A 250 14.36 18.40 19.94
N ALA A 251 13.08 18.78 19.98
CA ALA A 251 12.39 19.06 21.23
C ALA A 251 12.00 17.79 21.98
N ARG A 252 11.68 16.73 21.24
CA ARG A 252 11.28 15.41 21.77
C ARG A 252 12.48 14.50 22.00
N ASP A 253 13.39 14.46 21.03
CA ASP A 253 14.54 13.53 20.97
C ASP A 253 15.79 14.19 21.64
N ARG A 254 15.66 14.59 22.93
CA ARG A 254 16.65 15.39 23.65
C ARG A 254 18.01 14.71 23.77
N HIS A 255 18.03 13.38 23.82
CA HIS A 255 19.24 12.56 23.94
C HIS A 255 19.87 12.18 22.61
N LEU A 256 19.22 12.53 21.51
CA LEU A 256 19.69 12.28 20.15
C LEU A 256 20.16 13.58 19.46
N ARG A 257 20.99 13.39 18.44
CA ARG A 257 21.36 14.44 17.48
C ARG A 257 21.26 13.87 16.07
N ALA A 258 20.70 14.68 15.16
CA ALA A 258 20.65 14.39 13.75
C ALA A 258 21.74 15.14 12.99
N ILE A 259 22.43 14.45 12.08
CA ILE A 259 23.42 14.99 11.16
C ILE A 259 22.86 14.83 9.75
N ASP A 260 22.83 15.88 8.96
CA ASP A 260 22.41 15.79 7.56
C ASP A 260 23.28 14.79 6.78
N ALA A 261 22.61 13.88 6.09
CA ALA A 261 23.22 12.86 5.24
C ALA A 261 22.60 12.83 3.83
N SER A 262 21.89 13.88 3.45
CA SER A 262 21.21 14.00 2.16
C SER A 262 22.17 13.85 0.96
N HIS A 263 23.43 14.24 1.14
CA HIS A 263 24.47 14.12 0.11
C HIS A 263 25.03 12.70 -0.06
N LEU A 264 24.71 11.77 0.85
CA LEU A 264 25.17 10.39 0.80
C LEU A 264 24.13 9.41 0.29
N PHE A 265 22.86 9.76 0.41
CA PHE A 265 21.75 8.86 0.13
C PHE A 265 20.69 9.50 -0.78
N GLU A 266 20.22 8.75 -1.75
CA GLU A 266 19.09 9.19 -2.56
C GLU A 266 17.83 9.36 -1.72
N PRO A 267 17.05 10.42 -1.94
CA PRO A 267 15.79 10.61 -1.25
C PRO A 267 14.78 9.53 -1.63
N ASN A 268 13.92 9.18 -0.69
CA ASN A 268 12.78 8.33 -0.93
C ASN A 268 11.54 9.16 -1.24
N THR A 269 10.80 8.79 -2.27
CA THR A 269 9.52 9.43 -2.59
C THR A 269 8.38 8.73 -1.87
N ILE A 270 7.57 9.51 -1.15
CA ILE A 270 6.29 9.05 -0.60
C ILE A 270 5.23 9.16 -1.68
N HIS A 271 4.39 8.15 -1.77
CA HIS A 271 3.28 8.07 -2.72
C HIS A 271 1.95 7.91 -1.98
N ILE A 272 0.90 8.44 -2.57
CA ILE A 272 -0.45 8.01 -2.29
C ILE A 272 -0.79 6.92 -3.31
N GLY A 273 -1.13 5.72 -2.83
CA GLY A 273 -1.64 4.64 -3.64
C GLY A 273 -3.16 4.62 -3.62
N ILE A 274 -3.77 4.52 -4.80
CA ILE A 274 -5.22 4.49 -4.98
C ILE A 274 -5.55 3.32 -5.90
N ARG A 275 -6.58 2.56 -5.56
CA ARG A 275 -7.03 1.47 -6.42
C ARG A 275 -7.58 2.02 -7.75
N ARG A 276 -7.21 1.37 -8.86
CA ARG A 276 -7.77 1.69 -10.17
C ARG A 276 -9.27 1.51 -10.17
N ASN A 277 -9.97 2.33 -10.94
CA ASN A 277 -11.42 2.27 -11.08
C ASN A 277 -12.22 2.45 -9.77
N HIS A 278 -11.55 2.87 -8.67
CA HIS A 278 -12.23 3.17 -7.44
C HIS A 278 -12.81 4.59 -7.49
N TYR A 279 -14.08 4.72 -7.11
CA TYR A 279 -14.72 6.03 -6.96
C TYR A 279 -14.21 6.72 -5.70
N LEU A 280 -13.55 7.85 -5.88
CA LEU A 280 -13.12 8.70 -4.78
C LEU A 280 -14.23 9.70 -4.41
N ARG A 281 -14.60 9.74 -3.14
CA ARG A 281 -15.55 10.72 -2.60
C ARG A 281 -14.89 12.10 -2.47
N GLY A 282 -15.68 13.16 -2.46
CA GLY A 282 -15.19 14.54 -2.37
C GLY A 282 -14.24 14.79 -1.20
N TYR A 283 -14.53 14.23 -0.02
CA TYR A 283 -13.64 14.34 1.14
C TYR A 283 -12.31 13.58 0.97
N MET A 284 -12.26 12.52 0.16
CA MET A 284 -11.00 11.82 -0.15
C MET A 284 -10.07 12.70 -1.00
N PHE A 285 -10.62 13.39 -2.02
CA PHE A 285 -9.86 14.38 -2.78
C PHE A 285 -9.36 15.52 -1.88
N ALA A 286 -10.20 16.01 -0.97
CA ALA A 286 -9.80 17.04 -0.03
C ALA A 286 -8.65 16.56 0.89
N PHE A 287 -8.70 15.32 1.36
CA PHE A 287 -7.61 14.73 2.14
C PHE A 287 -6.31 14.64 1.32
N ILE A 288 -6.39 14.14 0.07
CA ILE A 288 -5.25 14.03 -0.84
C ILE A 288 -4.60 15.41 -1.04
N GLU A 289 -5.41 16.44 -1.30
CA GLU A 289 -4.92 17.80 -1.50
C GLU A 289 -4.34 18.41 -0.21
N MET A 290 -4.90 18.10 0.98
CA MET A 290 -4.33 18.52 2.26
C MET A 290 -2.97 17.87 2.54
N PHE A 291 -2.79 16.61 2.16
CA PHE A 291 -1.53 15.88 2.33
C PHE A 291 -0.48 16.26 1.28
N ALA A 292 -0.90 16.42 0.04
CA ALA A 292 -0.05 16.76 -1.11
C ALA A 292 -0.71 17.85 -1.96
N PRO A 293 -0.46 19.16 -1.67
CA PRO A 293 -1.20 20.28 -2.26
C PRO A 293 -1.12 20.39 -3.80
N HIS A 294 -0.13 19.78 -4.42
CA HIS A 294 0.01 19.72 -5.88
C HIS A 294 -0.90 18.65 -6.53
N LEU A 295 -1.42 17.70 -5.76
CA LEU A 295 -2.33 16.66 -6.23
C LEU A 295 -3.78 17.18 -6.18
N LYS A 296 -4.11 18.09 -7.10
CA LYS A 296 -5.47 18.60 -7.26
C LYS A 296 -6.40 17.51 -7.80
N ARG A 297 -7.70 17.66 -7.58
CA ARG A 297 -8.73 16.71 -8.03
C ARG A 297 -8.55 16.31 -9.50
N ALA A 298 -8.41 17.29 -10.39
CA ALA A 298 -8.21 17.03 -11.82
C ALA A 298 -6.95 16.20 -12.11
N THR A 299 -5.85 16.43 -11.38
CA THR A 299 -4.59 15.67 -11.51
C THR A 299 -4.80 14.22 -11.10
N VAL A 300 -5.51 14.00 -9.99
CA VAL A 300 -5.80 12.65 -9.47
C VAL A 300 -6.73 11.90 -10.42
N GLU A 301 -7.83 12.51 -10.85
CA GLU A 301 -8.78 11.94 -11.81
C GLU A 301 -8.10 11.57 -13.14
N HIS A 302 -7.27 12.46 -13.68
CA HIS A 302 -6.51 12.20 -14.90
C HIS A 302 -5.54 11.02 -14.76
N ALA A 303 -4.85 10.90 -13.62
CA ALA A 303 -3.92 9.80 -13.36
C ALA A 303 -4.63 8.44 -13.27
N ILE A 304 -5.80 8.40 -12.63
CA ILE A 304 -6.63 7.19 -12.52
C ILE A 304 -7.13 6.76 -13.91
N THR A 305 -7.57 7.70 -14.75
CA THR A 305 -8.16 7.43 -16.08
C THR A 305 -7.09 7.08 -17.12
N ARG A 306 -5.97 7.82 -17.19
CA ARG A 306 -4.95 7.68 -18.25
C ARG A 306 -4.20 6.36 -18.20
N MET A 307 -4.04 5.76 -17.03
CA MET A 307 -3.38 4.46 -16.92
C MET A 307 -4.30 3.28 -17.28
N ALA A 308 -5.63 3.46 -17.26
CA ALA A 308 -6.58 2.47 -17.77
C ALA A 308 -6.42 2.25 -19.29
N THR A 309 -6.15 3.31 -20.06
CA THR A 309 -5.96 3.26 -21.52
C THR A 309 -4.62 2.63 -21.96
N ARG A 310 -3.58 2.66 -21.12
CA ARG A 310 -2.29 2.02 -21.46
C ARG A 310 -2.32 0.50 -21.29
N SER A 311 -3.08 -0.01 -20.31
CA SER A 311 -3.24 -1.46 -20.08
C SER A 311 -4.08 -2.12 -21.18
N ALA A 312 -5.07 -1.41 -21.73
CA ALA A 312 -5.89 -1.89 -22.85
C ALA A 312 -5.08 -2.00 -24.16
N LYS A 313 -4.15 -1.06 -24.41
CA LYS A 313 -3.29 -1.10 -25.63
C LYS A 313 -2.18 -2.15 -25.61
N VAL A 314 -1.77 -2.64 -24.44
CA VAL A 314 -0.77 -3.72 -24.32
C VAL A 314 -1.43 -5.09 -24.53
N GLY A 315 -2.70 -5.25 -24.16
CA GLY A 315 -3.49 -6.46 -24.44
C GLY A 315 -3.73 -6.67 -25.94
N ASP A 316 -4.01 -5.62 -26.70
CA ASP A 316 -4.23 -5.71 -28.16
C ASP A 316 -2.94 -5.93 -28.97
N ALA A 317 -1.77 -5.56 -28.43
CA ALA A 317 -0.49 -5.72 -29.12
C ALA A 317 0.12 -7.14 -28.97
N MET A 318 -0.33 -7.95 -28.02
CA MET A 318 0.12 -9.35 -27.87
C MET A 318 -0.75 -10.38 -28.62
N GLY A 319 -1.84 -9.94 -29.26
CA GLY A 319 -2.74 -10.80 -30.05
C GLY A 319 -2.33 -11.03 -31.51
N ALA A 320 -1.26 -10.41 -32.02
CA ALA A 320 -0.84 -10.49 -33.43
C ALA A 320 0.62 -10.94 -33.56
N MET A 321 0.92 -12.19 -33.27
CA MET A 321 2.12 -12.86 -33.81
C MET A 321 1.70 -14.04 -34.69
N PRO A 322 2.10 -14.07 -35.99
CA PRO A 322 1.81 -15.20 -36.87
C PRO A 322 2.72 -16.37 -36.49
N GLY A 323 2.12 -17.56 -36.50
CA GLY A 323 2.74 -18.81 -36.12
C GLY A 323 4.01 -19.14 -36.91
N ALA A 324 5.10 -19.35 -36.18
CA ALA A 324 6.30 -19.98 -36.69
C ALA A 324 6.16 -21.50 -36.57
N THR A 325 6.03 -22.16 -37.71
CA THR A 325 6.05 -23.62 -37.86
C THR A 325 7.45 -24.15 -37.53
N TYR A 326 7.54 -24.93 -36.47
CA TYR A 326 8.72 -25.76 -36.16
C TYR A 326 8.72 -27.02 -37.03
N ARG A 327 9.76 -27.24 -37.86
CA ARG A 327 10.08 -28.52 -38.47
C ARG A 327 11.24 -29.17 -37.70
N PRO A 328 11.11 -30.44 -37.27
CA PRO A 328 12.24 -31.17 -36.68
C PRO A 328 13.12 -31.78 -37.79
N GLN A 329 14.43 -31.71 -37.58
CA GLN A 329 15.40 -32.66 -38.12
C GLN A 329 15.88 -33.56 -37.00
#